data_f115aa86321db0c0b434a8128b8eb660
#
_entry.id   f115aa86321db0c0b434a8128b8eb660
#
_cell.length_a   1.000
_cell.length_b   1.000
_cell.length_c   1.000
_cell.angle_alpha   90.00
_cell.angle_beta   90.00
_cell.angle_gamma   90.00
#
_symmetry.space_group_name_H-M   'P 1'
#
loop_
_entity.id
_entity.type
_entity.pdbx_description
1 polymer ?
#
loop_
_entity_poly.entity_id
_entity_poly.type
_entity_poly.pdbx_seq_one_letter_code
_entity_poly.pdbx_strand_id
1 'polypeptide(L)'
;MSAHVRQTQPFRWDGIEVKPYKSEGAHFAGITRQLLFAGGDGLGCELRYFEVAPGGWSSLERHHHAHAVMLVRGRARVLVGNRLVDAETHDLVRVPPLTWHQVQTAGDEPLGFLCMVDCDRDTPERPDAEALAALRADPAVAEFIKV
;
A
#
# COMPACT_ATOMS: atom_id res chain seq x y z
N MET A 1 20.25 -6.70 -13.40
CA MET A 1 19.52 -5.40 -13.35
C MET A 1 20.46 -4.28 -13.80
N SER A 2 19.97 -3.34 -14.60
CA SER A 2 20.74 -2.17 -14.98
C SER A 2 21.05 -1.29 -13.75
N ALA A 3 22.22 -0.68 -13.73
CA ALA A 3 22.57 0.28 -12.67
C ALA A 3 21.72 1.57 -12.71
N HIS A 4 21.01 1.77 -13.80
CA HIS A 4 20.17 2.95 -13.99
C HIS A 4 18.87 2.57 -14.72
N VAL A 5 17.75 2.80 -14.06
CA VAL A 5 16.41 2.64 -14.66
C VAL A 5 15.80 4.04 -14.74
N ARG A 6 15.61 4.52 -15.95
CA ARG A 6 15.16 5.89 -16.21
C ARG A 6 13.64 5.99 -16.11
N GLN A 7 13.15 7.04 -15.48
CA GLN A 7 11.75 7.42 -15.60
C GLN A 7 11.47 7.94 -17.00
N THR A 8 10.56 7.30 -17.72
CA THR A 8 10.22 7.64 -19.11
C THR A 8 9.11 8.68 -19.22
N GLN A 9 8.20 8.66 -18.26
CA GLN A 9 7.14 9.64 -18.05
C GLN A 9 6.75 9.61 -16.56
N PRO A 10 5.97 10.56 -16.05
CA PRO A 10 5.65 10.62 -14.62
C PRO A 10 5.14 9.29 -14.09
N PHE A 11 5.84 8.75 -13.08
CA PHE A 11 5.52 7.49 -12.41
C PHE A 11 5.47 6.26 -13.33
N ARG A 12 6.30 6.29 -14.39
CA ARG A 12 6.55 5.13 -15.27
C ARG A 12 8.05 5.01 -15.53
N TRP A 13 8.58 3.81 -15.42
CA TRP A 13 10.01 3.53 -15.53
C TRP A 13 10.29 2.55 -16.64
N ASP A 14 11.44 2.73 -17.30
CA ASP A 14 11.86 1.91 -18.42
C ASP A 14 11.98 0.44 -18.02
N GLY A 15 11.34 -0.45 -18.77
CA GLY A 15 11.35 -1.89 -18.51
C GLY A 15 10.54 -2.34 -17.29
N ILE A 16 9.88 -1.44 -16.58
CA ILE A 16 9.04 -1.79 -15.43
C ILE A 16 7.58 -1.88 -15.87
N GLU A 17 6.99 -3.05 -15.68
CA GLU A 17 5.60 -3.32 -16.02
C GLU A 17 4.64 -2.78 -14.95
N VAL A 18 3.56 -2.14 -15.39
CA VAL A 18 2.43 -1.80 -14.50
C VAL A 18 1.57 -3.05 -14.36
N LYS A 19 1.48 -3.57 -13.15
CA LYS A 19 0.74 -4.80 -12.84
C LYS A 19 -0.52 -4.50 -12.04
N PRO A 20 -1.53 -5.39 -12.11
CA PRO A 20 -2.62 -5.36 -11.14
C PRO A 20 -2.09 -5.47 -9.71
N TYR A 21 -2.77 -4.86 -8.77
CA TYR A 21 -2.44 -4.92 -7.35
C TYR A 21 -2.33 -6.35 -6.82
N LYS A 22 -3.35 -7.17 -7.14
CA LYS A 22 -3.40 -8.61 -6.86
C LYS A 22 -4.00 -9.33 -8.06
N SER A 23 -3.69 -10.62 -8.18
CA SER A 23 -4.19 -11.45 -9.28
C SER A 23 -5.70 -11.68 -9.20
N GLU A 24 -6.26 -11.72 -8.00
CA GLU A 24 -7.67 -12.02 -7.74
C GLU A 24 -8.21 -11.22 -6.56
N GLY A 25 -9.53 -11.03 -6.53
CA GLY A 25 -10.26 -10.44 -5.43
C GLY A 25 -11.03 -9.18 -5.81
N ALA A 26 -12.03 -8.86 -4.98
CA ALA A 26 -12.86 -7.65 -5.11
C ALA A 26 -12.80 -6.77 -3.86
N HIS A 27 -11.82 -6.99 -2.99
CA HIS A 27 -11.65 -6.30 -1.71
C HIS A 27 -10.68 -5.12 -1.81
N PHE A 28 -10.42 -4.67 -3.03
CA PHE A 28 -9.61 -3.50 -3.37
C PHE A 28 -10.17 -2.89 -4.66
N ALA A 29 -9.86 -1.65 -4.92
CA ALA A 29 -10.33 -0.98 -6.14
C ALA A 29 -9.35 0.09 -6.62
N GLY A 30 -9.18 0.19 -7.94
CA GLY A 30 -8.45 1.27 -8.59
C GLY A 30 -6.97 1.35 -8.25
N ILE A 31 -6.32 0.23 -7.95
CA ILE A 31 -4.92 0.20 -7.51
C ILE A 31 -4.07 -0.68 -8.41
N THR A 32 -2.89 -0.18 -8.78
CA THR A 32 -1.86 -0.89 -9.55
C THR A 32 -0.53 -0.88 -8.81
N ARG A 33 0.39 -1.74 -9.22
CA ARG A 33 1.73 -1.82 -8.64
C ARG A 33 2.81 -1.92 -9.70
N GLN A 34 3.98 -1.42 -9.39
CA GLN A 34 5.20 -1.56 -10.17
C GLN A 34 6.34 -1.98 -9.24
N LEU A 35 7.05 -3.04 -9.60
CA LEU A 35 8.21 -3.51 -8.84
C LEU A 35 9.45 -2.77 -9.36
N LEU A 36 9.93 -1.81 -8.58
CA LEU A 36 11.06 -0.95 -8.96
C LEU A 36 12.41 -1.60 -8.63
N PHE A 37 12.48 -2.35 -7.55
CA PHE A 37 13.66 -3.06 -7.11
C PHE A 37 13.23 -4.38 -6.45
N ALA A 38 13.77 -5.49 -6.94
CA ALA A 38 13.36 -6.84 -6.54
C ALA A 38 14.27 -7.49 -5.49
N GLY A 39 15.13 -6.72 -4.85
CA GLY A 39 16.19 -7.24 -3.99
C GLY A 39 17.41 -7.64 -4.81
N GLY A 40 18.50 -7.95 -4.13
CA GLY A 40 19.76 -8.37 -4.74
C GLY A 40 20.96 -7.62 -4.15
N ASP A 41 22.15 -8.09 -4.47
CA ASP A 41 23.41 -7.50 -4.00
C ASP A 41 23.49 -7.36 -2.45
N GLY A 42 22.85 -8.30 -1.73
CA GLY A 42 22.79 -8.27 -0.27
C GLY A 42 21.65 -7.44 0.31
N LEU A 43 20.85 -6.77 -0.51
CA LEU A 43 19.64 -6.08 -0.06
C LEU A 43 18.46 -7.05 -0.04
N GLY A 44 17.97 -7.37 1.13
CA GLY A 44 16.85 -8.31 1.34
C GLY A 44 15.48 -7.66 1.29
N CYS A 45 15.32 -6.58 0.54
CA CYS A 45 14.06 -5.85 0.43
C CYS A 45 13.65 -5.60 -1.02
N GLU A 46 12.35 -5.40 -1.21
CA GLU A 46 11.78 -4.88 -2.47
C GLU A 46 11.38 -3.43 -2.30
N LEU A 47 11.51 -2.65 -3.37
CA LEU A 47 10.92 -1.33 -3.48
C LEU A 47 9.84 -1.37 -4.55
N ARG A 48 8.61 -1.03 -4.17
CA ARG A 48 7.45 -1.03 -5.05
C ARG A 48 6.83 0.35 -5.11
N TYR A 49 6.26 0.69 -6.26
CA TYR A 49 5.40 1.85 -6.42
C TYR A 49 3.95 1.38 -6.60
N PHE A 50 3.06 1.95 -5.82
CA PHE A 50 1.61 1.75 -5.94
C PHE A 50 0.95 3.03 -6.39
N GLU A 51 -0.03 2.89 -7.27
CA GLU A 51 -0.86 4.00 -7.70
C GLU A 51 -2.32 3.65 -7.46
N VAL A 52 -3.03 4.55 -6.78
CA VAL A 52 -4.43 4.37 -6.41
C VAL A 52 -5.25 5.49 -7.03
N ALA A 53 -6.20 5.13 -7.87
CA ALA A 53 -7.09 6.10 -8.51
C ALA A 53 -7.93 6.86 -7.46
N PRO A 54 -8.44 8.05 -7.78
CA PRO A 54 -9.42 8.71 -6.92
C PRO A 54 -10.60 7.77 -6.61
N GLY A 55 -10.97 7.70 -5.34
CA GLY A 55 -11.99 6.77 -4.86
C GLY A 55 -11.52 5.32 -4.68
N GLY A 56 -10.24 5.03 -4.94
CA GLY A 56 -9.68 3.69 -4.81
C GLY A 56 -9.17 3.35 -3.40
N TRP A 57 -8.95 2.07 -3.16
CA TRP A 57 -8.45 1.56 -1.87
C TRP A 57 -7.68 0.26 -2.02
N SER A 58 -6.76 0.02 -1.07
CA SER A 58 -6.05 -1.25 -0.92
C SER A 58 -6.85 -2.25 -0.09
N SER A 59 -6.43 -3.51 -0.08
CA SER A 59 -7.01 -4.51 0.83
C SER A 59 -6.87 -4.08 2.30
N LEU A 60 -7.89 -4.38 3.09
CA LEU A 60 -7.78 -4.37 4.55
C LEU A 60 -7.14 -5.69 4.98
N GLU A 61 -5.91 -5.62 5.47
CA GLU A 61 -5.10 -6.80 5.76
C GLU A 61 -4.06 -6.56 6.85
N ARG A 62 -3.49 -7.64 7.37
CA ARG A 62 -2.30 -7.63 8.22
C ARG A 62 -1.38 -8.79 7.86
N HIS A 63 -0.13 -8.71 8.27
CA HIS A 63 0.90 -9.73 8.02
C HIS A 63 2.09 -9.50 8.96
N HIS A 64 2.99 -10.48 9.03
CA HIS A 64 4.19 -10.41 9.88
C HIS A 64 5.21 -9.40 9.37
N HIS A 65 5.35 -9.25 8.04
CA HIS A 65 6.28 -8.25 7.50
C HIS A 65 5.75 -6.82 7.68
N ALA A 66 6.66 -5.90 7.96
CA ALA A 66 6.34 -4.48 8.08
C ALA A 66 6.34 -3.79 6.70
N HIS A 67 5.70 -2.63 6.61
CA HIS A 67 5.85 -1.71 5.49
C HIS A 67 6.52 -0.41 5.92
N ALA A 68 7.40 0.10 5.08
CA ALA A 68 7.86 1.48 5.13
C ALA A 68 7.36 2.19 3.86
N VAL A 69 6.50 3.18 4.04
CA VAL A 69 5.78 3.84 2.96
C VAL A 69 6.13 5.32 2.91
N MET A 70 6.39 5.84 1.71
CA MET A 70 6.49 7.28 1.47
C MET A 70 5.53 7.67 0.36
N LEU A 71 4.64 8.62 0.62
CA LEU A 71 3.83 9.21 -0.44
C LEU A 71 4.71 10.06 -1.35
N VAL A 72 4.54 9.90 -2.65
CA VAL A 72 5.27 10.68 -3.68
C VAL A 72 4.33 11.42 -4.62
N ARG A 73 3.01 11.18 -4.51
CA ARG A 73 1.98 11.82 -5.31
C ARG A 73 0.65 11.80 -4.58
N GLY A 74 -0.08 12.91 -4.60
CA GLY A 74 -1.42 13.01 -4.02
C GLY A 74 -1.45 12.91 -2.50
N ARG A 75 -2.60 12.53 -1.97
CA ARG A 75 -2.88 12.41 -0.54
C ARG A 75 -3.58 11.10 -0.23
N ALA A 76 -3.38 10.60 0.97
CA ALA A 76 -4.00 9.38 1.44
C ALA A 76 -4.65 9.54 2.80
N ARG A 77 -5.66 8.74 3.07
CA ARG A 77 -6.08 8.41 4.41
C ARG A 77 -5.75 6.95 4.66
N VAL A 78 -5.08 6.66 5.78
CA VAL A 78 -4.51 5.34 6.06
C VAL A 78 -4.97 4.87 7.43
N LEU A 79 -5.50 3.65 7.47
CA LEU A 79 -5.69 2.94 8.73
C LEU A 79 -4.40 2.23 9.10
N VAL A 80 -3.90 2.48 10.31
CA VAL A 80 -2.78 1.75 10.92
C VAL A 80 -3.20 1.32 12.32
N GLY A 81 -3.53 0.05 12.49
CA GLY A 81 -4.10 -0.49 13.72
C GLY A 81 -5.52 0.03 13.95
N ASN A 82 -5.68 0.92 14.91
CA ASN A 82 -6.93 1.61 15.20
C ASN A 82 -6.86 3.12 14.98
N ARG A 83 -5.81 3.59 14.32
CA ARG A 83 -5.56 5.01 14.06
C ARG A 83 -5.77 5.32 12.60
N LEU A 84 -6.50 6.38 12.31
CA LEU A 84 -6.62 6.96 10.99
C LEU A 84 -5.61 8.10 10.86
N VAL A 85 -4.80 8.03 9.80
CA VAL A 85 -3.73 8.99 9.52
C VAL A 85 -4.04 9.66 8.19
N ASP A 86 -4.08 10.98 8.18
CA ASP A 86 -4.10 11.77 6.95
C ASP A 86 -2.66 12.07 6.55
N ALA A 87 -2.27 11.63 5.37
CA ALA A 87 -0.91 11.74 4.86
C ALA A 87 -0.85 12.51 3.56
N GLU A 88 0.17 13.34 3.42
CA GLU A 88 0.44 14.16 2.24
C GLU A 88 1.71 13.67 1.53
N THR A 89 1.95 14.21 0.34
CA THR A 89 3.18 13.93 -0.44
C THR A 89 4.42 14.19 0.41
N HIS A 90 5.32 13.21 0.42
CA HIS A 90 6.57 13.11 1.18
C HIS A 90 6.40 12.74 2.67
N ASP A 91 5.19 12.53 3.14
CA ASP A 91 5.00 11.95 4.46
C ASP A 91 5.39 10.47 4.48
N LEU A 92 5.84 10.03 5.66
CA LEU A 92 6.19 8.63 5.92
C LEU A 92 5.09 7.97 6.74
N VAL A 93 4.69 6.78 6.30
CA VAL A 93 3.77 5.92 7.05
C VAL A 93 4.45 4.58 7.29
N ARG A 94 4.54 4.19 8.55
CA ARG A 94 5.05 2.88 8.93
C ARG A 94 3.90 1.97 9.35
N VAL A 95 3.88 0.76 8.80
CA VAL A 95 2.95 -0.29 9.21
C VAL A 95 3.74 -1.37 9.94
N PRO A 96 3.62 -1.47 11.28
CA PRO A 96 4.29 -2.51 12.06
C PRO A 96 3.76 -3.92 11.74
N PRO A 97 4.50 -4.97 12.13
CA PRO A 97 4.01 -6.34 12.01
C PRO A 97 2.64 -6.55 12.66
N LEU A 98 1.83 -7.41 12.07
CA LEU A 98 0.52 -7.85 12.57
C LEU A 98 -0.47 -6.70 12.86
N THR A 99 -0.32 -5.60 12.16
CA THR A 99 -1.15 -4.40 12.32
C THR A 99 -2.12 -4.29 11.17
N TRP A 100 -3.43 -4.24 11.45
CA TRP A 100 -4.45 -4.01 10.44
C TRP A 100 -4.19 -2.69 9.72
N HIS A 101 -4.21 -2.69 8.41
CA HIS A 101 -3.98 -1.48 7.62
C HIS A 101 -4.76 -1.50 6.32
N GLN A 102 -5.08 -0.30 5.86
CA GLN A 102 -5.69 -0.05 4.56
C GLN A 102 -5.37 1.36 4.11
N VAL A 103 -5.06 1.53 2.84
CA VAL A 103 -4.78 2.83 2.22
C VAL A 103 -5.93 3.20 1.31
N GLN A 104 -6.40 4.44 1.42
CA GLN A 104 -7.41 5.02 0.52
C GLN A 104 -6.91 6.35 -0.03
N THR A 105 -7.22 6.61 -1.29
CA THR A 105 -6.95 7.91 -1.90
C THR A 105 -7.83 8.98 -1.25
N ALA A 106 -7.22 10.09 -0.86
CA ALA A 106 -7.93 11.29 -0.40
C ALA A 106 -7.82 12.38 -1.47
N GLY A 107 -8.93 13.01 -1.83
CA GLY A 107 -8.94 14.07 -2.84
C GLY A 107 -9.13 13.55 -4.26
N ASP A 108 -8.88 14.43 -5.24
CA ASP A 108 -9.26 14.25 -6.64
C ASP A 108 -8.09 13.79 -7.53
N GLU A 109 -6.88 13.76 -6.98
CA GLU A 109 -5.70 13.28 -7.68
C GLU A 109 -5.44 11.81 -7.39
N PRO A 110 -4.80 11.08 -8.32
CA PRO A 110 -4.26 9.76 -8.01
C PRO A 110 -3.27 9.85 -6.84
N LEU A 111 -3.33 8.84 -5.98
CA LEU A 111 -2.34 8.63 -4.93
C LEU A 111 -1.21 7.78 -5.51
N GLY A 112 0.02 8.17 -5.26
CA GLY A 112 1.20 7.36 -5.56
C GLY A 112 2.10 7.25 -4.34
N PHE A 113 2.53 6.03 -4.01
CA PHE A 113 3.44 5.82 -2.89
C PHE A 113 4.47 4.73 -3.16
N LEU A 114 5.65 4.95 -2.60
CA LEU A 114 6.71 3.95 -2.54
C LEU A 114 6.47 3.09 -1.29
N CYS A 115 6.66 1.79 -1.44
CA CYS A 115 6.54 0.83 -0.34
C CYS A 115 7.77 -0.09 -0.34
N MET A 116 8.51 -0.05 0.74
CA MET A 116 9.63 -0.96 0.97
C MET A 116 9.17 -2.09 1.89
N VAL A 117 9.45 -3.32 1.48
CA VAL A 117 9.10 -4.54 2.21
C VAL A 117 10.23 -5.54 2.13
N ASP A 118 10.26 -6.47 3.08
CA ASP A 118 11.14 -7.62 3.06
C ASP A 118 10.87 -8.49 1.81
N CYS A 119 11.92 -9.07 1.23
CA CYS A 119 11.77 -10.06 0.15
C CYS A 119 11.11 -11.34 0.67
N ASP A 120 11.42 -11.74 1.91
CA ASP A 120 10.83 -12.89 2.58
C ASP A 120 9.56 -12.47 3.31
N ARG A 121 8.41 -12.77 2.72
CA ARG A 121 7.12 -12.30 3.21
C ARG A 121 6.13 -13.44 3.42
N ASP A 122 5.35 -13.33 4.49
CA ASP A 122 4.18 -14.16 4.72
C ASP A 122 2.98 -13.73 3.87
N THR A 123 2.00 -14.62 3.74
CA THR A 123 0.74 -14.32 3.06
C THR A 123 -0.10 -13.37 3.92
N PRO A 124 -0.63 -12.27 3.35
CA PRO A 124 -1.52 -11.37 4.06
C PRO A 124 -2.77 -12.08 4.56
N GLU A 125 -3.18 -11.71 5.76
CA GLU A 125 -4.39 -12.18 6.43
C GLU A 125 -5.47 -11.10 6.31
N ARG A 126 -6.68 -11.51 5.94
CA ARG A 126 -7.85 -10.64 5.93
C ARG A 126 -8.65 -10.79 7.24
N PRO A 127 -9.36 -9.76 7.70
CA PRO A 127 -10.08 -9.86 8.95
C PRO A 127 -11.24 -10.87 8.84
N ASP A 128 -11.36 -11.71 9.86
CA ASP A 128 -12.54 -12.54 10.08
C ASP A 128 -13.65 -11.72 10.75
N ALA A 129 -14.78 -12.35 11.06
CA ALA A 129 -15.93 -11.67 11.66
C ALA A 129 -15.60 -11.05 13.03
N GLU A 130 -14.77 -11.69 13.82
CA GLU A 130 -14.37 -11.21 15.14
C GLU A 130 -13.44 -9.98 15.00
N ALA A 131 -12.44 -10.04 14.13
CA ALA A 131 -11.54 -8.93 13.86
C ALA A 131 -12.29 -7.73 13.29
N LEU A 132 -13.22 -7.95 12.36
CA LEU A 132 -14.08 -6.88 11.81
C LEU A 132 -14.94 -6.24 12.90
N ALA A 133 -15.53 -7.02 13.79
CA ALA A 133 -16.31 -6.48 14.91
C ALA A 133 -15.45 -5.61 15.82
N ALA A 134 -14.21 -6.03 16.11
CA ALA A 134 -13.27 -5.25 16.90
C ALA A 134 -12.87 -3.93 16.21
N LEU A 135 -12.59 -3.97 14.93
CA LEU A 135 -12.27 -2.75 14.15
C LEU A 135 -13.47 -1.79 14.10
N ARG A 136 -14.66 -2.32 13.91
CA ARG A 136 -15.90 -1.54 13.82
C ARG A 136 -16.40 -0.99 15.17
N ALA A 137 -15.78 -1.40 16.27
CA ALA A 137 -16.09 -0.83 17.58
C ALA A 137 -15.73 0.66 17.67
N ASP A 138 -14.76 1.12 16.87
CA ASP A 138 -14.49 2.54 16.67
C ASP A 138 -15.33 3.04 15.49
N PRO A 139 -16.28 4.00 15.70
CA PRO A 139 -17.16 4.51 14.64
C PRO A 139 -16.40 5.11 13.46
N ALA A 140 -15.29 5.79 13.67
CA ALA A 140 -14.50 6.41 12.62
C ALA A 140 -13.83 5.33 11.74
N VAL A 141 -13.32 4.29 12.35
CA VAL A 141 -12.74 3.14 11.64
C VAL A 141 -13.85 2.38 10.88
N ALA A 142 -15.00 2.16 11.52
CA ALA A 142 -16.14 1.48 10.89
C ALA A 142 -16.60 2.18 9.61
N GLU A 143 -16.63 3.52 9.62
CA GLU A 143 -16.98 4.32 8.43
C GLU A 143 -15.90 4.26 7.35
N PHE A 144 -14.64 4.19 7.73
CA PHE A 144 -13.51 4.24 6.82
C PHE A 144 -13.28 2.94 6.05
N ILE A 145 -13.28 1.78 6.75
CA ILE A 145 -12.83 0.51 6.17
C ILE A 145 -13.70 0.03 5.00
N LYS A 146 -13.02 -0.53 4.01
CA LYS A 146 -13.62 -1.26 2.87
C LYS A 146 -13.25 -2.73 2.98
N VAL A 147 -14.19 -3.61 2.85
CA VAL A 147 -13.99 -5.08 2.95
C VAL A 147 -14.45 -5.80 1.70
#